data_74db41c67172a9b244dedb87b7a303e9
#
_entry.id   74db41c67172a9b244dedb87b7a303e9
#
_cell.length_a   1.000
_cell.length_b   1.000
_cell.length_c   1.000
_cell.angle_alpha   90.00
_cell.angle_beta   90.00
_cell.angle_gamma   90.00
#
_symmetry.space_group_name_H-M   'P 1'
#
loop_
_entity.id
_entity.type
_entity.pdbx_description
1 polymer ?
#
loop_
_entity_poly.entity_id
_entity_poly.type
_entity_poly.pdbx_seq_one_letter_code
_entity_poly.pdbx_strand_id
1 'polypeptide(L)'
;ISEAVQNISEGNLNTVIDVIGDDEFSSMAANLNHMAADIKKLMEKERESERTKNELITNVAHDLRTPLTSIIGYLELLAGNQQVPADMQHKYIEIAYGKSRRLQKLIEDLFGFTKLNCGKIAMHVGQIDIVKLLGQLVEEAYPNFVEKGLSYDLQSNVPAKIINADGNLLARLFDNLIGNAIKYGADGKRVLVQIHAESETVTVSVTNYGYVIPADELPLIFNKFYRVEQSRSSSTGGTGL
;
A
#
# COMPACT_ATOMS: atom_id res chain seq x y z
N ILE A 1 42.07 12.66 -20.20
CA ILE A 1 40.79 12.23 -20.79
C ILE A 1 40.82 10.72 -21.08
N SER A 2 41.80 10.16 -21.83
CA SER A 2 41.82 8.74 -22.21
C SER A 2 41.81 7.79 -21.02
N GLU A 3 42.59 8.03 -19.97
CA GLU A 3 42.65 7.20 -18.76
C GLU A 3 41.31 7.30 -17.96
N ALA A 4 40.71 8.47 -17.87
CA ALA A 4 39.45 8.66 -17.21
C ALA A 4 38.27 7.98 -17.96
N VAL A 5 38.30 8.01 -19.29
CA VAL A 5 37.33 7.30 -20.14
C VAL A 5 37.45 5.79 -19.95
N GLN A 6 38.67 5.27 -19.84
CA GLN A 6 38.90 3.85 -19.57
C GLN A 6 38.36 3.46 -18.19
N ASN A 7 38.64 4.24 -17.14
CA ASN A 7 38.11 3.99 -15.80
C ASN A 7 36.56 3.99 -15.76
N ILE A 8 35.91 4.93 -16.48
CA ILE A 8 34.47 4.95 -16.61
C ILE A 8 33.97 3.69 -17.34
N SER A 9 34.64 3.25 -18.40
CA SER A 9 34.25 2.05 -19.17
C SER A 9 34.41 0.76 -18.36
N GLU A 10 35.31 0.74 -17.39
CA GLU A 10 35.54 -0.37 -16.43
C GLU A 10 34.58 -0.33 -15.24
N GLY A 11 33.64 0.63 -15.26
CA GLY A 11 32.54 0.73 -14.26
C GLY A 11 32.84 1.69 -13.10
N ASN A 12 33.96 2.41 -13.09
CA ASN A 12 34.23 3.43 -12.09
C ASN A 12 33.60 4.77 -12.47
N LEU A 13 32.27 4.87 -12.26
CA LEU A 13 31.48 6.04 -12.57
C LEU A 13 31.68 7.24 -11.62
N ASN A 14 32.56 7.12 -10.62
CA ASN A 14 32.94 8.24 -9.75
C ASN A 14 34.13 9.04 -10.31
N THR A 15 34.71 8.60 -11.41
CA THR A 15 35.81 9.32 -12.09
C THR A 15 35.24 10.57 -12.75
N VAL A 16 35.81 11.75 -12.41
CA VAL A 16 35.43 13.03 -13.02
C VAL A 16 36.60 13.47 -13.93
N ILE A 17 36.28 13.85 -15.14
CA ILE A 17 37.23 14.40 -16.11
C ILE A 17 37.29 15.91 -15.88
N ASP A 18 38.48 16.45 -15.64
CA ASP A 18 38.65 17.89 -15.50
C ASP A 18 38.31 18.59 -16.82
N VAL A 19 37.41 19.57 -16.75
CA VAL A 19 37.02 20.40 -17.89
C VAL A 19 37.92 21.66 -17.86
N ILE A 20 38.92 21.73 -18.75
CA ILE A 20 39.86 22.82 -18.79
C ILE A 20 39.76 23.49 -20.18
N GLY A 21 39.39 24.75 -20.21
CA GLY A 21 39.25 25.54 -21.44
C GLY A 21 37.82 25.54 -22.02
N ASP A 22 37.68 26.11 -23.21
CA ASP A 22 36.40 26.31 -23.92
C ASP A 22 36.45 25.68 -25.33
N ASP A 23 37.27 24.68 -25.51
CA ASP A 23 37.46 23.99 -26.78
C ASP A 23 36.54 22.73 -26.91
N GLU A 24 36.62 22.07 -28.05
CA GLU A 24 35.82 20.87 -28.34
C GLU A 24 36.13 19.72 -27.37
N PHE A 25 37.36 19.64 -26.84
CA PHE A 25 37.74 18.62 -25.87
C PHE A 25 37.15 18.87 -24.49
N SER A 26 37.02 20.13 -24.11
CA SER A 26 36.36 20.52 -22.87
C SER A 26 34.86 20.22 -22.90
N SER A 27 34.21 20.48 -24.06
CA SER A 27 32.82 20.11 -24.30
C SER A 27 32.63 18.59 -24.26
N MET A 28 33.55 17.80 -24.83
CA MET A 28 33.49 16.35 -24.78
C MET A 28 33.67 15.82 -23.36
N ALA A 29 34.59 16.40 -22.57
CA ALA A 29 34.82 16.03 -21.18
C ALA A 29 33.55 16.27 -20.32
N ALA A 30 32.89 17.43 -20.51
CA ALA A 30 31.65 17.76 -19.83
C ALA A 30 30.54 16.77 -20.18
N ASN A 31 30.39 16.41 -21.47
CA ASN A 31 29.38 15.45 -21.91
C ASN A 31 29.63 14.04 -21.35
N LEU A 32 30.89 13.60 -21.25
CA LEU A 32 31.26 12.33 -20.64
C LEU A 32 30.98 12.31 -19.14
N ASN A 33 31.27 13.39 -18.41
CA ASN A 33 30.91 13.52 -17.00
C ASN A 33 29.39 13.45 -16.80
N HIS A 34 28.63 14.13 -17.64
CA HIS A 34 27.17 14.09 -17.58
C HIS A 34 26.63 12.68 -17.82
N MET A 35 27.15 11.99 -18.87
CA MET A 35 26.78 10.62 -19.17
C MET A 35 27.12 9.66 -18.04
N ALA A 36 28.32 9.79 -17.41
CA ALA A 36 28.70 8.97 -16.25
C ALA A 36 27.75 9.20 -15.05
N ALA A 37 27.37 10.46 -14.80
CA ALA A 37 26.41 10.81 -13.76
C ALA A 37 25.02 10.22 -14.04
N ASP A 38 24.54 10.27 -15.28
CA ASP A 38 23.25 9.71 -15.68
C ASP A 38 23.25 8.18 -15.55
N ILE A 39 24.31 7.51 -15.99
CA ILE A 39 24.45 6.05 -15.84
C ILE A 39 24.45 5.68 -14.35
N LYS A 40 25.21 6.39 -13.52
CA LYS A 40 25.23 6.18 -12.07
C LYS A 40 23.85 6.29 -11.46
N LYS A 41 23.11 7.35 -11.81
CA LYS A 41 21.72 7.57 -11.35
C LYS A 41 20.77 6.45 -11.79
N LEU A 42 20.93 5.97 -13.02
CA LEU A 42 20.13 4.84 -13.53
C LEU A 42 20.45 3.54 -12.77
N MET A 43 21.73 3.25 -12.52
CA MET A 43 22.18 2.07 -11.75
C MET A 43 21.71 2.12 -10.29
N GLU A 44 21.75 3.30 -9.66
CA GLU A 44 21.24 3.49 -8.30
C GLU A 44 19.73 3.23 -8.24
N LYS A 45 18.98 3.76 -9.21
CA LYS A 45 17.53 3.55 -9.33
C LYS A 45 17.18 2.07 -9.60
N GLU A 46 17.97 1.38 -10.41
CA GLU A 46 17.78 -0.05 -10.68
C GLU A 46 18.06 -0.89 -9.43
N ARG A 47 19.15 -0.61 -8.71
CA ARG A 47 19.48 -1.28 -7.43
C ARG A 47 18.38 -1.06 -6.37
N GLU A 48 17.87 0.15 -6.26
CA GLU A 48 16.75 0.46 -5.37
C GLU A 48 15.48 -0.31 -5.75
N SER A 49 15.20 -0.40 -7.06
CA SER A 49 14.08 -1.18 -7.58
C SER A 49 14.23 -2.68 -7.28
N GLU A 50 15.43 -3.25 -7.49
CA GLU A 50 15.72 -4.65 -7.16
C GLU A 50 15.60 -4.93 -5.65
N ARG A 51 16.15 -4.03 -4.83
CA ARG A 51 16.04 -4.14 -3.37
C ARG A 51 14.59 -4.13 -2.93
N THR A 52 13.81 -3.17 -3.42
CA THR A 52 12.37 -3.07 -3.13
C THR A 52 11.62 -4.34 -3.56
N LYS A 53 11.95 -4.91 -4.73
CA LYS A 53 11.38 -6.17 -5.21
C LYS A 53 11.70 -7.35 -4.29
N ASN A 54 12.94 -7.45 -3.82
CA ASN A 54 13.36 -8.54 -2.94
C ASN A 54 12.74 -8.41 -1.53
N GLU A 55 12.65 -7.20 -1.01
CA GLU A 55 11.94 -6.90 0.24
C GLU A 55 10.44 -7.24 0.12
N LEU A 56 9.81 -6.93 -1.02
CA LEU A 56 8.44 -7.34 -1.33
C LEU A 56 8.26 -8.86 -1.20
N ILE A 57 9.08 -9.62 -1.93
CA ILE A 57 8.97 -11.09 -1.96
C ILE A 57 9.11 -11.65 -0.55
N THR A 58 10.07 -11.14 0.22
CA THR A 58 10.34 -11.60 1.59
C THR A 58 9.18 -11.30 2.53
N ASN A 59 8.67 -10.07 2.51
CA ASN A 59 7.58 -9.63 3.38
C ASN A 59 6.26 -10.34 3.03
N VAL A 60 5.95 -10.47 1.74
CA VAL A 60 4.77 -11.21 1.28
C VAL A 60 4.85 -12.69 1.67
N ALA A 61 5.99 -13.33 1.47
CA ALA A 61 6.18 -14.73 1.86
C ALA A 61 5.96 -14.95 3.36
N HIS A 62 6.47 -14.02 4.19
CA HIS A 62 6.25 -14.04 5.63
C HIS A 62 4.76 -13.87 6.00
N ASP A 63 4.09 -12.87 5.40
CA ASP A 63 2.71 -12.52 5.71
C ASP A 63 1.70 -13.57 5.20
N LEU A 64 2.05 -14.33 4.16
CA LEU A 64 1.29 -15.49 3.71
C LEU A 64 1.54 -16.73 4.58
N ARG A 65 2.79 -16.96 5.01
CA ARG A 65 3.16 -18.14 5.82
C ARG A 65 2.44 -18.14 7.17
N THR A 66 2.35 -17.00 7.84
CA THR A 66 1.77 -16.89 9.18
C THR A 66 0.31 -17.39 9.26
N PRO A 67 -0.65 -16.87 8.45
CA PRO A 67 -2.02 -17.38 8.46
C PRO A 67 -2.11 -18.82 7.96
N LEU A 68 -1.30 -19.22 6.97
CA LEU A 68 -1.28 -20.58 6.44
C LEU A 68 -0.87 -21.60 7.50
N THR A 69 0.21 -21.34 8.25
CA THR A 69 0.64 -22.21 9.36
C THR A 69 -0.44 -22.32 10.42
N SER A 70 -1.13 -21.21 10.76
CA SER A 70 -2.25 -21.28 11.71
C SER A 70 -3.40 -22.12 11.19
N ILE A 71 -3.79 -21.99 9.92
CA ILE A 71 -4.86 -22.79 9.29
C ILE A 71 -4.51 -24.28 9.38
N ILE A 72 -3.31 -24.64 8.95
CA ILE A 72 -2.83 -26.03 8.98
C ILE A 72 -2.86 -26.55 10.41
N GLY A 73 -2.31 -25.82 11.40
CA GLY A 73 -2.27 -26.27 12.78
C GLY A 73 -3.66 -26.51 13.39
N TYR A 74 -4.66 -25.64 13.13
CA TYR A 74 -6.02 -25.87 13.60
C TYR A 74 -6.70 -27.04 12.89
N LEU A 75 -6.43 -27.24 11.60
CA LEU A 75 -6.96 -28.40 10.86
C LEU A 75 -6.30 -29.70 11.31
N GLU A 76 -5.01 -29.70 11.63
CA GLU A 76 -4.31 -30.87 12.19
C GLU A 76 -4.87 -31.27 13.56
N LEU A 77 -5.20 -30.28 14.43
CA LEU A 77 -5.87 -30.54 15.71
C LEU A 77 -7.26 -31.17 15.51
N LEU A 78 -7.99 -30.77 14.47
CA LEU A 78 -9.31 -31.32 14.14
C LEU A 78 -9.22 -32.71 13.47
N ALA A 79 -8.19 -32.92 12.64
CA ALA A 79 -7.99 -34.20 11.93
C ALA A 79 -7.30 -35.26 12.77
N GLY A 80 -6.66 -34.88 13.87
CA GLY A 80 -5.98 -35.81 14.79
C GLY A 80 -6.95 -36.68 15.56
N ASN A 81 -6.44 -37.85 16.00
CA ASN A 81 -7.25 -38.86 16.73
C ASN A 81 -7.62 -38.44 18.19
N GLN A 82 -7.36 -37.22 18.60
CA GLN A 82 -7.76 -36.71 19.90
C GLN A 82 -9.24 -36.31 19.86
N GLN A 83 -10.00 -36.72 20.86
CA GLN A 83 -11.40 -36.29 21.02
C GLN A 83 -11.42 -34.79 21.43
N VAL A 84 -11.48 -33.92 20.42
CA VAL A 84 -11.65 -32.48 20.67
C VAL A 84 -13.11 -32.24 21.07
N PRO A 85 -13.42 -31.56 22.18
CA PRO A 85 -14.78 -31.19 22.56
C PRO A 85 -15.49 -30.38 21.45
N ALA A 86 -16.81 -30.57 21.29
CA ALA A 86 -17.56 -29.99 20.16
C ALA A 86 -17.50 -28.46 20.10
N ASP A 87 -17.50 -27.79 21.27
CA ASP A 87 -17.33 -26.34 21.40
C ASP A 87 -15.94 -25.89 20.89
N MET A 88 -14.90 -26.65 21.18
CA MET A 88 -13.55 -26.37 20.70
C MET A 88 -13.40 -26.66 19.20
N GLN A 89 -14.09 -27.69 18.67
CA GLN A 89 -14.09 -27.94 17.22
C GLN A 89 -14.66 -26.74 16.45
N HIS A 90 -15.81 -26.23 16.89
CA HIS A 90 -16.44 -25.06 16.28
C HIS A 90 -15.50 -23.84 16.30
N LYS A 91 -14.89 -23.57 17.44
CA LYS A 91 -13.91 -22.48 17.62
C LYS A 91 -12.70 -22.62 16.69
N TYR A 92 -12.15 -23.83 16.52
CA TYR A 92 -11.00 -24.07 15.64
C TYR A 92 -11.38 -23.86 14.17
N ILE A 93 -12.59 -24.28 13.76
CA ILE A 93 -13.12 -24.03 12.43
C ILE A 93 -13.29 -22.54 12.17
N GLU A 94 -13.86 -21.78 13.11
CA GLU A 94 -14.01 -20.34 12.99
C GLU A 94 -12.67 -19.62 12.84
N ILE A 95 -11.67 -20.01 13.64
CA ILE A 95 -10.33 -19.42 13.55
C ILE A 95 -9.68 -19.74 12.20
N ALA A 96 -9.75 -21.00 11.76
CA ALA A 96 -9.20 -21.42 10.47
C ALA A 96 -9.88 -20.69 9.31
N TYR A 97 -11.22 -20.55 9.36
CA TYR A 97 -11.99 -19.79 8.38
C TYR A 97 -11.59 -18.32 8.34
N GLY A 98 -11.52 -17.65 9.48
CA GLY A 98 -11.09 -16.27 9.57
C GLY A 98 -9.67 -16.02 9.02
N LYS A 99 -8.73 -16.97 9.31
CA LYS A 99 -7.38 -16.91 8.75
C LYS A 99 -7.36 -17.16 7.25
N SER A 100 -8.21 -18.04 6.72
CA SER A 100 -8.36 -18.29 5.27
C SER A 100 -8.88 -17.07 4.53
N ARG A 101 -9.89 -16.38 5.08
CA ARG A 101 -10.42 -15.11 4.53
C ARG A 101 -9.34 -14.03 4.50
N ARG A 102 -8.54 -13.94 5.55
CA ARG A 102 -7.42 -13.00 5.58
C ARG A 102 -6.37 -13.34 4.52
N LEU A 103 -6.02 -14.62 4.37
CA LEU A 103 -5.07 -15.09 3.35
C LEU A 103 -5.58 -14.77 1.94
N GLN A 104 -6.86 -14.99 1.67
CA GLN A 104 -7.50 -14.65 0.41
C GLN A 104 -7.33 -13.15 0.11
N LYS A 105 -7.66 -12.27 1.07
CA LYS A 105 -7.50 -10.81 0.91
C LYS A 105 -6.05 -10.41 0.61
N LEU A 106 -5.07 -11.02 1.29
CA LEU A 106 -3.64 -10.77 1.03
C LEU A 106 -3.23 -11.10 -0.40
N ILE A 107 -3.73 -12.23 -0.92
CA ILE A 107 -3.47 -12.67 -2.30
C ILE A 107 -4.12 -11.69 -3.29
N GLU A 108 -5.35 -11.27 -3.08
CA GLU A 108 -6.06 -10.30 -3.92
C GLU A 108 -5.35 -8.94 -3.95
N ASP A 109 -4.86 -8.46 -2.79
CA ASP A 109 -4.08 -7.23 -2.68
C ASP A 109 -2.76 -7.33 -3.43
N LEU A 110 -2.04 -8.45 -3.31
CA LEU A 110 -0.81 -8.70 -4.05
C LEU A 110 -1.03 -8.71 -5.57
N PHE A 111 -2.08 -9.40 -6.05
CA PHE A 111 -2.42 -9.40 -7.48
C PHE A 111 -2.81 -7.99 -7.96
N GLY A 112 -3.57 -7.24 -7.18
CA GLY A 112 -3.90 -5.86 -7.50
C GLY A 112 -2.65 -4.98 -7.61
N PHE A 113 -1.72 -5.12 -6.66
CA PHE A 113 -0.45 -4.43 -6.65
C PHE A 113 0.42 -4.76 -7.89
N THR A 114 0.54 -6.04 -8.23
CA THR A 114 1.33 -6.46 -9.42
C THR A 114 0.75 -5.93 -10.71
N LYS A 115 -0.59 -5.92 -10.87
CA LYS A 115 -1.28 -5.33 -12.03
C LYS A 115 -1.03 -3.82 -12.15
N LEU A 116 -1.08 -3.09 -11.03
CA LEU A 116 -0.80 -1.65 -10.99
C LEU A 116 0.64 -1.33 -11.43
N ASN A 117 1.62 -2.06 -10.91
CA ASN A 117 3.03 -1.84 -11.25
C ASN A 117 3.40 -2.20 -12.69
N CYS A 118 2.68 -3.15 -13.29
CA CYS A 118 2.91 -3.53 -14.69
C CYS A 118 2.24 -2.59 -15.69
N GLY A 119 1.54 -1.53 -15.26
CA GLY A 119 0.80 -0.62 -16.15
C GLY A 119 -0.33 -1.32 -16.94
N LYS A 120 -0.74 -2.52 -16.51
CA LYS A 120 -1.72 -3.37 -17.22
C LYS A 120 -3.15 -3.19 -16.73
N ILE A 121 -3.43 -2.18 -15.90
CA ILE A 121 -4.81 -1.89 -15.53
C ILE A 121 -5.45 -1.08 -16.66
N ALA A 122 -6.32 -1.72 -17.43
CA ALA A 122 -7.27 -1.00 -18.25
C ALA A 122 -8.26 -0.30 -17.31
N MET A 123 -8.22 1.03 -17.27
CA MET A 123 -9.20 1.81 -16.51
C MET A 123 -10.54 1.80 -17.24
N HIS A 124 -11.59 1.39 -16.56
CA HIS A 124 -12.96 1.44 -17.03
C HIS A 124 -13.64 2.71 -16.53
N VAL A 125 -13.34 3.82 -17.20
CA VAL A 125 -13.88 5.14 -16.81
C VAL A 125 -15.35 5.22 -17.17
N GLY A 126 -16.20 5.57 -16.18
CA GLY A 126 -17.62 5.80 -16.34
C GLY A 126 -18.10 6.96 -15.48
N GLN A 127 -19.36 7.32 -15.64
CA GLN A 127 -19.99 8.33 -14.79
C GLN A 127 -20.40 7.71 -13.45
N ILE A 128 -19.92 8.27 -12.36
CA ILE A 128 -20.12 7.76 -11.00
C ILE A 128 -20.56 8.90 -10.10
N ASP A 129 -21.59 8.67 -9.33
CA ASP A 129 -21.95 9.55 -8.23
C ASP A 129 -21.09 9.22 -7.00
N ILE A 130 -20.13 10.09 -6.71
CA ILE A 130 -19.17 9.89 -5.61
C ILE A 130 -19.84 9.92 -4.23
N VAL A 131 -20.90 10.70 -4.07
CA VAL A 131 -21.64 10.78 -2.80
C VAL A 131 -22.34 9.45 -2.53
N LYS A 132 -23.02 8.90 -3.55
CA LYS A 132 -23.66 7.60 -3.46
C LYS A 132 -22.66 6.46 -3.23
N LEU A 133 -21.53 6.47 -3.93
CA LEU A 133 -20.47 5.47 -3.76
C LEU A 133 -19.97 5.45 -2.32
N LEU A 134 -19.62 6.62 -1.77
CA LEU A 134 -19.12 6.72 -0.39
C LEU A 134 -20.19 6.35 0.64
N GLY A 135 -21.46 6.71 0.40
CA GLY A 135 -22.58 6.28 1.23
C GLY A 135 -22.67 4.76 1.33
N GLN A 136 -22.61 4.06 0.18
CA GLN A 136 -22.65 2.60 0.13
C GLN A 136 -21.46 1.97 0.86
N LEU A 137 -20.22 2.46 0.64
CA LEU A 137 -19.04 1.92 1.30
C LEU A 137 -19.07 2.09 2.83
N VAL A 138 -19.55 3.23 3.31
CA VAL A 138 -19.69 3.46 4.76
C VAL A 138 -20.78 2.55 5.36
N GLU A 139 -21.90 2.35 4.65
CA GLU A 139 -22.95 1.41 5.07
C GLU A 139 -22.45 -0.05 5.07
N GLU A 140 -21.71 -0.47 4.08
CA GLU A 140 -21.08 -1.80 4.03
C GLU A 140 -20.06 -2.02 5.16
N ALA A 141 -19.37 -0.95 5.58
CA ALA A 141 -18.43 -0.98 6.71
C ALA A 141 -19.11 -0.95 8.09
N TYR A 142 -20.45 -0.74 8.17
CA TYR A 142 -21.18 -0.60 9.44
C TYR A 142 -20.92 -1.71 10.46
N PRO A 143 -20.91 -3.00 10.10
CA PRO A 143 -20.60 -4.07 11.06
C PRO A 143 -19.23 -3.91 11.73
N ASN A 144 -18.23 -3.44 10.97
CA ASN A 144 -16.88 -3.21 11.48
C ASN A 144 -16.83 -2.01 12.44
N PHE A 145 -17.60 -0.96 12.18
CA PHE A 145 -17.75 0.16 13.12
C PHE A 145 -18.34 -0.29 14.45
N VAL A 146 -19.40 -1.09 14.41
CA VAL A 146 -20.07 -1.63 15.61
C VAL A 146 -19.11 -2.53 16.39
N GLU A 147 -18.39 -3.45 15.72
CA GLU A 147 -17.44 -4.35 16.37
C GLU A 147 -16.34 -3.58 17.12
N LYS A 148 -15.89 -2.45 16.58
CA LYS A 148 -14.85 -1.61 17.19
C LYS A 148 -15.41 -0.53 18.14
N GLY A 149 -16.73 -0.46 18.31
CA GLY A 149 -17.37 0.57 19.15
C GLY A 149 -17.17 2.00 18.62
N LEU A 150 -17.08 2.16 17.30
CA LEU A 150 -16.87 3.42 16.61
C LEU A 150 -18.19 3.99 16.13
N SER A 151 -18.37 5.30 16.28
CA SER A 151 -19.38 6.07 15.53
C SER A 151 -18.79 6.56 14.21
N TYR A 152 -19.63 6.71 13.19
CA TYR A 152 -19.24 7.35 11.95
C TYR A 152 -20.19 8.49 11.60
N ASP A 153 -19.68 9.42 10.80
CA ASP A 153 -20.45 10.54 10.26
C ASP A 153 -20.04 10.73 8.79
N LEU A 154 -21.02 10.83 7.89
CA LEU A 154 -20.82 11.12 6.47
C LEU A 154 -21.45 12.47 6.15
N GLN A 155 -20.61 13.43 5.77
CA GLN A 155 -21.01 14.79 5.47
C GLN A 155 -20.70 15.13 4.02
N SER A 156 -21.65 15.74 3.32
CA SER A 156 -21.47 16.25 1.97
C SER A 156 -22.08 17.63 1.84
N ASN A 157 -21.41 18.54 1.15
CA ASN A 157 -21.91 19.86 0.82
C ASN A 157 -22.90 19.84 -0.37
N VAL A 158 -23.04 18.69 -1.05
CA VAL A 158 -23.95 18.50 -2.18
C VAL A 158 -24.68 17.16 -2.04
N PRO A 159 -25.93 17.04 -2.53
CA PRO A 159 -26.68 15.77 -2.44
C PRO A 159 -26.16 14.70 -3.42
N ALA A 160 -25.54 15.11 -4.52
CA ALA A 160 -24.97 14.21 -5.53
C ALA A 160 -23.86 14.94 -6.31
N LYS A 161 -22.85 14.22 -6.74
CA LYS A 161 -21.80 14.75 -7.64
C LYS A 161 -21.31 13.66 -8.58
N ILE A 162 -21.58 13.85 -9.86
CA ILE A 162 -21.13 12.93 -10.91
C ILE A 162 -19.68 13.29 -11.30
N ILE A 163 -18.82 12.27 -11.31
CA ILE A 163 -17.43 12.36 -11.75
C ILE A 163 -17.15 11.27 -12.80
N ASN A 164 -16.15 11.50 -13.65
CA ASN A 164 -15.68 10.48 -14.61
C ASN A 164 -14.51 9.74 -13.97
N ALA A 165 -14.73 8.50 -13.57
CA ALA A 165 -13.71 7.68 -12.91
C ALA A 165 -13.99 6.18 -13.06
N ASP A 166 -13.03 5.34 -12.68
CA ASP A 166 -13.25 3.90 -12.53
C ASP A 166 -13.83 3.62 -11.14
N GLY A 167 -15.10 3.18 -11.09
CA GLY A 167 -15.81 2.94 -9.84
C GLY A 167 -15.21 1.85 -8.99
N ASN A 168 -14.66 0.81 -9.60
CA ASN A 168 -14.03 -0.28 -8.86
C ASN A 168 -12.73 0.17 -8.20
N LEU A 169 -11.93 0.99 -8.91
CA LEU A 169 -10.70 1.53 -8.34
C LEU A 169 -10.98 2.54 -7.23
N LEU A 170 -11.99 3.40 -7.40
CA LEU A 170 -12.42 4.33 -6.34
C LEU A 170 -13.00 3.60 -5.13
N ALA A 171 -13.84 2.60 -5.34
CA ALA A 171 -14.37 1.78 -4.26
C ALA A 171 -13.23 1.14 -3.45
N ARG A 172 -12.25 0.54 -4.13
CA ARG A 172 -11.07 -0.05 -3.48
C ARG A 172 -10.23 0.98 -2.73
N LEU A 173 -10.05 2.18 -3.29
CA LEU A 173 -9.33 3.28 -2.65
C LEU A 173 -10.01 3.66 -1.32
N PHE A 174 -11.31 3.92 -1.37
CA PHE A 174 -12.05 4.37 -0.18
C PHE A 174 -12.28 3.26 0.83
N ASP A 175 -12.49 2.00 0.41
CA ASP A 175 -12.52 0.84 1.32
C ASP A 175 -11.21 0.73 2.12
N ASN A 176 -10.07 0.93 1.47
CA ASN A 176 -8.77 0.95 2.14
C ASN A 176 -8.65 2.11 3.15
N LEU A 177 -9.09 3.32 2.78
CA LEU A 177 -9.04 4.48 3.68
C LEU A 177 -9.99 4.34 4.86
N ILE A 178 -11.23 3.91 4.63
CA ILE A 178 -12.24 3.67 5.68
C ILE A 178 -11.78 2.52 6.58
N GLY A 179 -11.28 1.44 5.99
CA GLY A 179 -10.72 0.31 6.74
C GLY A 179 -9.55 0.70 7.64
N ASN A 180 -8.65 1.58 7.16
CA ASN A 180 -7.58 2.14 7.97
C ASN A 180 -8.13 3.03 9.09
N ALA A 181 -9.12 3.88 8.79
CA ALA A 181 -9.74 4.75 9.79
C ALA A 181 -10.43 3.94 10.91
N ILE A 182 -11.12 2.84 10.57
CA ILE A 182 -11.70 1.91 11.55
C ILE A 182 -10.61 1.25 12.39
N LYS A 183 -9.56 0.77 11.74
CA LYS A 183 -8.48 0.01 12.38
C LYS A 183 -7.67 0.86 13.36
N TYR A 184 -7.37 2.10 12.99
CA TYR A 184 -6.52 3.00 13.78
C TYR A 184 -7.30 4.07 14.55
N GLY A 185 -8.63 4.14 14.37
CA GLY A 185 -9.51 5.10 15.02
C GLY A 185 -10.17 4.63 16.30
N ALA A 186 -9.93 3.38 16.75
CA ALA A 186 -10.64 2.77 17.87
C ALA A 186 -10.59 3.60 19.17
N ASP A 187 -9.44 4.20 19.47
CA ASP A 187 -9.25 5.01 20.68
C ASP A 187 -10.05 6.33 20.65
N GLY A 188 -10.21 6.89 19.45
CA GLY A 188 -10.93 8.15 19.23
C GLY A 188 -12.45 8.00 19.10
N LYS A 189 -12.95 6.76 19.03
CA LYS A 189 -14.38 6.38 18.97
C LYS A 189 -15.21 7.00 17.85
N ARG A 190 -14.59 7.72 16.91
CA ARG A 190 -15.28 8.40 15.81
C ARG A 190 -14.46 8.37 14.53
N VAL A 191 -15.15 8.18 13.40
CA VAL A 191 -14.62 8.37 12.05
C VAL A 191 -15.52 9.36 11.32
N LEU A 192 -14.91 10.35 10.64
CA LEU A 192 -15.63 11.36 9.87
C LEU A 192 -15.22 11.25 8.40
N VAL A 193 -16.18 11.07 7.52
CA VAL A 193 -15.99 11.10 6.06
C VAL A 193 -16.65 12.36 5.54
N GLN A 194 -15.89 13.25 4.90
CA GLN A 194 -16.39 14.50 4.35
C GLN A 194 -16.15 14.56 2.85
N ILE A 195 -17.18 15.00 2.14
CA ILE A 195 -17.16 15.23 0.69
C ILE A 195 -17.39 16.72 0.47
N HIS A 196 -16.41 17.37 -0.13
CA HIS A 196 -16.50 18.76 -0.53
C HIS A 196 -16.37 18.86 -2.04
N ALA A 197 -17.49 19.15 -2.70
CA ALA A 197 -17.56 19.31 -4.15
C ALA A 197 -17.56 20.81 -4.52
N GLU A 198 -16.65 21.18 -5.40
CA GLU A 198 -16.59 22.46 -6.08
C GLU A 198 -16.99 22.28 -7.57
N SER A 199 -16.80 23.34 -8.38
CA SER A 199 -17.17 23.29 -9.81
C SER A 199 -16.44 22.17 -10.56
N GLU A 200 -15.12 22.07 -10.43
CA GLU A 200 -14.28 21.13 -11.18
C GLU A 200 -13.57 20.09 -10.30
N THR A 201 -13.57 20.26 -8.99
CA THR A 201 -12.87 19.39 -8.05
C THR A 201 -13.80 18.78 -7.02
N VAL A 202 -13.44 17.59 -6.55
CA VAL A 202 -14.05 16.93 -5.40
C VAL A 202 -12.97 16.52 -4.45
N THR A 203 -13.06 17.01 -3.22
CA THR A 203 -12.17 16.63 -2.13
C THR A 203 -12.90 15.68 -1.20
N VAL A 204 -12.33 14.53 -0.93
CA VAL A 204 -12.82 13.57 0.06
C VAL A 204 -11.82 13.46 1.19
N SER A 205 -12.28 13.68 2.42
CA SER A 205 -11.47 13.54 3.63
C SER A 205 -12.02 12.42 4.50
N VAL A 206 -11.13 11.52 4.92
CA VAL A 206 -11.45 10.46 5.90
C VAL A 206 -10.62 10.73 7.13
N THR A 207 -11.27 11.09 8.23
CA THR A 207 -10.63 11.50 9.48
C THR A 207 -10.97 10.52 10.58
N ASN A 208 -9.97 9.99 11.27
CA ASN A 208 -10.10 9.25 12.51
C ASN A 208 -9.42 10.02 13.65
N TYR A 209 -9.91 9.86 14.87
CA TYR A 209 -9.44 10.57 16.07
C TYR A 209 -8.64 9.67 17.02
N GLY A 210 -7.98 8.66 16.46
CA GLY A 210 -7.13 7.74 17.21
C GLY A 210 -5.66 8.17 17.21
N TYR A 211 -4.78 7.18 17.02
CA TYR A 211 -3.35 7.41 16.96
C TYR A 211 -2.96 8.41 15.87
N VAL A 212 -2.15 9.40 16.25
CA VAL A 212 -1.62 10.41 15.32
C VAL A 212 -0.27 9.94 14.78
N ILE A 213 -0.14 9.93 13.45
CA ILE A 213 1.12 9.57 12.79
C ILE A 213 2.14 10.69 13.07
N PRO A 214 3.35 10.37 13.57
CA PRO A 214 4.41 11.36 13.76
C PRO A 214 4.76 12.10 12.46
N ALA A 215 5.09 13.38 12.57
CA ALA A 215 5.34 14.24 11.41
C ALA A 215 6.51 13.77 10.54
N ASP A 216 7.52 13.15 11.14
CA ASP A 216 8.68 12.56 10.46
C ASP A 216 8.33 11.26 9.71
N GLU A 217 7.27 10.56 10.11
CA GLU A 217 6.79 9.36 9.43
C GLU A 217 5.79 9.66 8.29
N LEU A 218 5.15 10.85 8.29
CA LEU A 218 4.16 11.22 7.26
C LEU A 218 4.68 11.09 5.81
N PRO A 219 5.90 11.50 5.46
CA PRO A 219 6.44 11.31 4.11
C PRO A 219 6.64 9.85 3.73
N LEU A 220 6.74 8.97 4.72
CA LEU A 220 7.07 7.56 4.54
C LEU A 220 5.84 6.66 4.38
N ILE A 221 4.64 7.09 4.83
CA ILE A 221 3.43 6.26 4.81
C ILE A 221 2.94 5.87 3.41
N PHE A 222 3.37 6.58 2.37
CA PHE A 222 3.10 6.25 0.98
C PHE A 222 4.21 5.38 0.35
N ASN A 223 5.30 5.15 1.08
CA ASN A 223 6.32 4.22 0.62
C ASN A 223 5.79 2.80 0.72
N LYS A 224 6.06 2.02 -0.32
CA LYS A 224 5.65 0.61 -0.40
C LYS A 224 6.20 -0.15 0.81
N PHE A 225 5.34 -0.95 1.45
CA PHE A 225 5.67 -1.80 2.61
C PHE A 225 6.07 -1.05 3.88
N TYR A 226 6.00 0.28 3.86
CA TYR A 226 6.23 1.04 5.07
C TYR A 226 5.06 0.86 6.04
N ARG A 227 5.39 0.65 7.30
CA ARG A 227 4.43 0.57 8.41
C ARG A 227 5.03 1.26 9.61
N VAL A 228 4.25 2.13 10.22
CA VAL A 228 4.59 2.76 11.51
C VAL A 228 4.85 1.67 12.55
N GLU A 229 5.90 1.78 13.36
CA GLU A 229 6.35 0.70 14.27
C GLU A 229 5.25 0.17 15.20
N GLN A 230 4.41 1.04 15.75
CA GLN A 230 3.27 0.64 16.58
C GLN A 230 2.22 -0.20 15.82
N SER A 231 2.18 -0.14 14.50
CA SER A 231 1.26 -0.93 13.66
C SER A 231 1.79 -2.33 13.31
N ARG A 232 3.02 -2.66 13.72
CA ARG A 232 3.67 -3.96 13.43
C ARG A 232 3.18 -5.10 14.30
N SER A 233 2.37 -4.85 15.34
CA SER A 233 1.81 -5.92 16.15
C SER A 233 0.93 -6.85 15.30
N SER A 234 1.06 -8.16 15.51
CA SER A 234 0.32 -9.20 14.77
C SER A 234 -1.21 -9.09 14.91
N SER A 235 -1.69 -8.39 15.94
CA SER A 235 -3.11 -8.14 16.19
C SER A 235 -3.74 -7.09 15.25
N THR A 236 -2.94 -6.17 14.69
CA THR A 236 -3.42 -5.08 13.85
C THR A 236 -3.41 -5.37 12.34
N GLY A 237 -2.99 -6.54 11.90
CA GLY A 237 -3.01 -7.06 10.52
C GLY A 237 -3.06 -6.02 9.38
N GLY A 238 -2.10 -6.06 8.47
CA GLY A 238 -2.04 -5.21 7.28
C GLY A 238 -0.70 -5.44 6.61
N THR A 239 -0.65 -5.42 5.27
CA THR A 239 0.53 -5.73 4.48
C THR A 239 1.43 -4.53 4.20
N GLY A 240 0.93 -3.30 4.42
CA GLY A 240 1.60 -2.09 3.92
C GLY A 240 1.64 -2.01 2.37
N LEU A 241 0.78 -2.79 1.70
CA LEU A 241 0.57 -2.77 0.25
C LEU A 241 -0.33 -1.64 -0.17
#